data_54dd8941cf71689c0e97b635b34fe0ec
#
_entry.id   54dd8941cf71689c0e97b635b34fe0ec
#
_cell.length_a   1.000
_cell.length_b   1.000
_cell.length_c   1.000
_cell.angle_alpha   90.00
_cell.angle_beta   90.00
_cell.angle_gamma   90.00
#
_symmetry.space_group_name_H-M   'P 1'
#
loop_
_entity.id
_entity.type
_entity.pdbx_description
1 polymer ?
#
loop_
_entity_poly.entity_id
_entity_poly.type
_entity_poly.pdbx_seq_one_letter_code
_entity_poly.pdbx_strand_id
1 'polypeptide(L)'
;FGIMNTDKNGFIEEFVEKPAQPKSNLASMGVYIFNWPILKKYLEKDAVDPESEHDFGKNVIPLMLREKLKLYAYAFQGYWRDVGTVESYWEASMDILDDYDFLNYFDDNWNIYSAPLMQPPHYIAPGVNIKRSLISDGCYVNGEIEHSILFPAVFVDKGSLIKDSIIMHGAQIGSGVKIEKAIIGENVVIGKNSVIGGDGITVIEDKQKLKENSQVGRLYRLKRVDKQAEGVSRYLAESP
;
A
#
# COMPACT_ATOMS: atom_id res chain seq x y z
N PHE A 1 -7.68 2.85 14.46
CA PHE A 1 -7.23 4.25 14.65
C PHE A 1 -7.43 4.65 16.09
N GLY A 2 -6.57 5.55 16.59
CA GLY A 2 -6.84 6.31 17.80
C GLY A 2 -8.05 7.23 17.56
N ILE A 3 -9.01 7.22 18.45
CA ILE A 3 -10.19 8.08 18.42
C ILE A 3 -10.06 9.15 19.48
N MET A 4 -10.35 10.40 19.10
CA MET A 4 -10.21 11.55 19.98
C MET A 4 -11.57 12.18 20.29
N ASN A 5 -11.76 12.61 21.55
CA ASN A 5 -12.78 13.57 21.92
C ASN A 5 -12.10 14.90 22.27
N THR A 6 -12.66 15.99 21.79
CA THR A 6 -12.12 17.34 22.02
C THR A 6 -13.14 18.25 22.68
N ASP A 7 -12.65 19.23 23.40
CA ASP A 7 -13.46 20.35 23.83
C ASP A 7 -13.83 21.27 22.65
N LYS A 8 -14.64 22.31 22.93
CA LYS A 8 -15.08 23.30 21.91
C LYS A 8 -13.93 24.13 21.29
N ASN A 9 -12.75 24.10 21.90
CA ASN A 9 -11.56 24.82 21.43
C ASN A 9 -10.59 23.90 20.68
N GLY A 10 -10.90 22.59 20.53
CA GLY A 10 -10.07 21.60 19.84
C GLY A 10 -9.00 20.95 20.72
N PHE A 11 -9.00 21.20 22.06
CA PHE A 11 -8.10 20.46 22.94
C PHE A 11 -8.62 19.05 23.19
N ILE A 12 -7.71 18.08 23.14
CA ILE A 12 -8.02 16.67 23.32
C ILE A 12 -8.30 16.41 24.81
N GLU A 13 -9.51 15.93 25.10
CA GLU A 13 -9.93 15.51 26.44
C GLU A 13 -9.75 14.00 26.64
N GLU A 14 -9.93 13.23 25.58
CA GLU A 14 -9.81 11.77 25.59
C GLU A 14 -9.17 11.27 24.30
N PHE A 15 -8.26 10.31 24.42
CA PHE A 15 -7.66 9.58 23.29
C PHE A 15 -7.70 8.09 23.59
N VAL A 16 -8.34 7.30 22.71
CA VAL A 16 -8.48 5.85 22.88
C VAL A 16 -8.04 5.16 21.60
N GLU A 17 -7.05 4.29 21.71
CA GLU A 17 -6.54 3.51 20.59
C GLU A 17 -7.50 2.34 20.25
N LYS A 18 -7.99 2.31 19.03
CA LYS A 18 -8.87 1.26 18.46
C LYS A 18 -10.04 0.86 19.37
N PRO A 19 -10.89 1.81 19.84
CA PRO A 19 -12.00 1.47 20.69
C PRO A 19 -13.01 0.59 19.95
N ALA A 20 -13.61 -0.39 20.67
CA ALA A 20 -14.66 -1.24 20.09
C ALA A 20 -15.92 -0.44 19.72
N GLN A 21 -16.19 0.63 20.45
CA GLN A 21 -17.29 1.58 20.20
C GLN A 21 -16.74 3.00 20.24
N PRO A 22 -16.47 3.62 19.07
CA PRO A 22 -15.95 4.99 19.03
C PRO A 22 -17.01 5.98 19.47
N LYS A 23 -16.62 6.92 20.36
CA LYS A 23 -17.49 8.00 20.84
C LYS A 23 -17.50 9.23 19.92
N SER A 24 -16.58 9.30 18.96
CA SER A 24 -16.34 10.42 18.07
C SER A 24 -15.95 9.90 16.69
N ASN A 25 -16.10 10.73 15.67
CA ASN A 25 -15.59 10.49 14.31
C ASN A 25 -14.21 11.13 14.05
N LEU A 26 -13.58 11.70 15.09
CA LEU A 26 -12.23 12.26 14.97
C LEU A 26 -11.20 11.13 15.13
N ALA A 27 -10.68 10.67 14.00
CA ALA A 27 -9.65 9.65 13.95
C ALA A 27 -8.25 10.26 13.85
N SER A 28 -7.29 9.71 14.59
CA SER A 28 -5.89 10.08 14.47
C SER A 28 -5.31 9.56 13.15
N MET A 29 -4.67 10.45 12.41
CA MET A 29 -3.91 10.10 11.20
C MET A 29 -2.54 9.47 11.50
N GLY A 30 -2.14 9.38 12.78
CA GLY A 30 -0.80 8.95 13.16
C GLY A 30 0.30 10.00 12.88
N VAL A 31 -0.09 11.22 12.59
CA VAL A 31 0.83 12.35 12.32
C VAL A 31 0.79 13.31 13.50
N TYR A 32 1.94 13.57 14.11
CA TYR A 32 2.05 14.36 15.33
C TYR A 32 3.14 15.40 15.25
N ILE A 33 2.90 16.57 15.84
CA ILE A 33 3.89 17.63 16.01
C ILE A 33 4.08 17.88 17.50
N PHE A 34 5.30 17.78 17.97
CA PHE A 34 5.64 17.94 19.39
C PHE A 34 6.71 19.01 19.59
N ASN A 35 6.64 19.65 20.76
CA ASN A 35 7.78 20.36 21.30
C ASN A 35 8.82 19.32 21.77
N TRP A 36 10.03 19.37 21.20
CA TRP A 36 11.04 18.33 21.40
C TRP A 36 11.42 18.08 22.89
N PRO A 37 11.67 19.09 23.74
CA PRO A 37 11.97 18.83 25.15
C PRO A 37 10.83 18.08 25.89
N ILE A 38 9.59 18.34 25.50
CA ILE A 38 8.43 17.64 26.07
C ILE A 38 8.40 16.21 25.57
N LEU A 39 8.48 16.00 24.27
CA LEU A 39 8.46 14.65 23.67
C LEU A 39 9.59 13.80 24.27
N LYS A 40 10.83 14.31 24.29
CA LYS A 40 11.97 13.60 24.85
C LYS A 40 11.69 13.10 26.27
N LYS A 41 11.19 13.97 27.15
CA LYS A 41 10.85 13.63 28.54
C LYS A 41 9.87 12.45 28.62
N TYR A 42 8.85 12.42 27.75
CA TYR A 42 7.83 11.38 27.78
C TYR A 42 8.30 10.07 27.13
N LEU A 43 9.14 10.15 26.11
CA LEU A 43 9.79 8.97 25.53
C LEU A 43 10.77 8.32 26.53
N GLU A 44 11.54 9.12 27.27
CA GLU A 44 12.43 8.61 28.33
C GLU A 44 11.65 7.95 29.48
N LYS A 45 10.49 8.51 29.86
CA LYS A 45 9.60 7.87 30.84
C LYS A 45 9.02 6.55 30.33
N ASP A 46 8.54 6.54 29.08
CA ASP A 46 7.96 5.37 28.44
C ASP A 46 8.98 4.25 28.25
N ALA A 47 10.22 4.60 27.89
CA ALA A 47 11.29 3.64 27.63
C ALA A 47 11.69 2.78 28.85
N VAL A 48 11.45 3.27 30.07
CA VAL A 48 11.77 2.56 31.32
C VAL A 48 10.54 1.90 31.95
N ASP A 49 9.36 2.06 31.39
CA ASP A 49 8.12 1.44 31.87
C ASP A 49 8.00 0.01 31.31
N PRO A 50 8.14 -1.03 32.16
CA PRO A 50 8.07 -2.43 31.70
C PRO A 50 6.66 -2.85 31.24
N GLU A 51 5.62 -2.09 31.60
CA GLU A 51 4.24 -2.37 31.20
C GLU A 51 3.84 -1.63 29.91
N SER A 52 4.75 -0.80 29.36
CA SER A 52 4.49 -0.06 28.11
C SER A 52 4.70 -0.93 26.88
N GLU A 53 3.79 -0.79 25.92
CA GLU A 53 3.97 -1.33 24.56
C GLU A 53 4.82 -0.40 23.67
N HIS A 54 5.30 0.73 24.20
CA HIS A 54 6.06 1.76 23.51
C HIS A 54 5.33 2.32 22.28
N ASP A 55 4.02 2.49 22.40
CA ASP A 55 3.13 2.98 21.35
C ASP A 55 2.63 4.39 21.69
N PHE A 56 2.63 5.28 20.68
CA PHE A 56 2.16 6.66 20.87
C PHE A 56 0.69 6.73 21.30
N GLY A 57 -0.17 5.95 20.66
CA GLY A 57 -1.61 5.97 20.90
C GLY A 57 -2.03 5.27 22.20
N LYS A 58 -1.32 4.19 22.57
CA LYS A 58 -1.64 3.42 23.79
C LYS A 58 -0.96 3.95 25.05
N ASN A 59 0.25 4.48 24.92
CA ASN A 59 1.11 4.80 26.05
C ASN A 59 1.43 6.29 26.14
N VAL A 60 2.12 6.85 25.16
CA VAL A 60 2.71 8.21 25.25
C VAL A 60 1.62 9.29 25.31
N ILE A 61 0.68 9.31 24.37
CA ILE A 61 -0.38 10.33 24.31
C ILE A 61 -1.32 10.23 25.52
N PRO A 62 -1.81 9.04 25.90
CA PRO A 62 -2.60 8.90 27.14
C PRO A 62 -1.85 9.32 28.41
N LEU A 63 -0.53 9.07 28.49
CA LEU A 63 0.28 9.54 29.61
C LEU A 63 0.34 11.06 29.67
N MET A 64 0.56 11.72 28.54
CA MET A 64 0.55 13.18 28.43
C MET A 64 -0.79 13.79 28.87
N LEU A 65 -1.91 13.17 28.44
CA LEU A 65 -3.26 13.59 28.84
C LEU A 65 -3.50 13.43 30.37
N ARG A 66 -3.09 12.28 30.93
CA ARG A 66 -3.17 12.05 32.38
C ARG A 66 -2.38 13.08 33.19
N GLU A 67 -1.24 13.51 32.67
CA GLU A 67 -0.43 14.57 33.26
C GLU A 67 -0.92 15.99 32.92
N LYS A 68 -2.12 16.10 32.30
CA LYS A 68 -2.79 17.36 31.97
C LYS A 68 -2.01 18.26 31.01
N LEU A 69 -1.22 17.69 30.11
CA LEU A 69 -0.64 18.46 29.02
C LEU A 69 -1.75 18.90 28.08
N LYS A 70 -1.55 20.08 27.47
CA LYS A 70 -2.43 20.59 26.43
C LYS A 70 -2.08 19.95 25.09
N LEU A 71 -2.91 19.03 24.62
CA LEU A 71 -2.85 18.43 23.32
C LEU A 71 -3.98 19.02 22.46
N TYR A 72 -3.66 19.38 21.22
CA TYR A 72 -4.61 19.98 20.29
C TYR A 72 -4.82 19.09 19.10
N ALA A 73 -6.08 18.87 18.70
CA ALA A 73 -6.44 18.13 17.50
C ALA A 73 -6.58 19.10 16.32
N TYR A 74 -5.67 18.99 15.35
CA TYR A 74 -5.77 19.71 14.10
C TYR A 74 -6.67 18.93 13.13
N ALA A 75 -7.84 19.49 12.80
CA ALA A 75 -8.75 18.89 11.84
C ALA A 75 -8.20 19.07 10.41
N PHE A 76 -7.54 18.06 9.89
CA PHE A 76 -6.99 18.05 8.54
C PHE A 76 -8.13 18.05 7.50
N GLN A 77 -8.00 18.91 6.49
CA GLN A 77 -8.90 19.01 5.35
C GLN A 77 -8.13 18.61 4.10
N GLY A 78 -8.25 17.38 3.68
CA GLY A 78 -7.55 16.88 2.50
C GLY A 78 -7.67 15.37 2.39
N TYR A 79 -7.04 14.83 1.37
CA TYR A 79 -7.00 13.38 1.20
C TYR A 79 -6.09 12.74 2.25
N TRP A 80 -6.64 11.76 2.90
CA TRP A 80 -5.91 10.84 3.75
C TRP A 80 -6.54 9.45 3.68
N ARG A 81 -5.72 8.44 3.49
CA ARG A 81 -6.17 7.05 3.50
C ARG A 81 -5.15 6.18 4.24
N ASP A 82 -5.63 5.34 5.13
CA ASP A 82 -4.82 4.31 5.76
C ASP A 82 -4.69 3.12 4.79
N VAL A 83 -3.46 2.74 4.49
CA VAL A 83 -3.13 1.66 3.56
C VAL A 83 -2.69 0.38 4.29
N GLY A 84 -3.21 0.16 5.49
CA GLY A 84 -2.88 -0.97 6.36
C GLY A 84 -3.44 -2.32 5.91
N THR A 85 -4.28 -2.38 4.88
CA THR A 85 -4.82 -3.63 4.30
C THR A 85 -4.56 -3.69 2.80
N VAL A 86 -4.63 -4.89 2.22
CA VAL A 86 -4.51 -5.10 0.77
C VAL A 86 -5.57 -4.31 0.02
N GLU A 87 -6.79 -4.33 0.52
CA GLU A 87 -7.93 -3.61 -0.05
C GLU A 87 -7.68 -2.11 -0.06
N SER A 88 -7.32 -1.53 1.09
CA SER A 88 -7.09 -0.08 1.20
C SER A 88 -5.88 0.38 0.39
N TYR A 89 -4.84 -0.44 0.27
CA TYR A 89 -3.69 -0.15 -0.61
C TYR A 89 -4.09 -0.15 -2.08
N TRP A 90 -4.87 -1.15 -2.53
CA TRP A 90 -5.36 -1.21 -3.89
C TRP A 90 -6.28 -0.03 -4.21
N GLU A 91 -7.25 0.25 -3.34
CA GLU A 91 -8.17 1.38 -3.50
C GLU A 91 -7.43 2.73 -3.55
N ALA A 92 -6.49 2.98 -2.62
CA ALA A 92 -5.69 4.20 -2.64
C ALA A 92 -4.88 4.35 -3.93
N SER A 93 -4.40 3.25 -4.50
CA SER A 93 -3.69 3.25 -5.78
C SER A 93 -4.62 3.55 -6.95
N MET A 94 -5.86 3.07 -6.92
CA MET A 94 -6.86 3.37 -7.95
C MET A 94 -7.36 4.81 -7.83
N ASP A 95 -7.54 5.36 -6.61
CA ASP A 95 -7.87 6.77 -6.40
C ASP A 95 -6.91 7.72 -7.15
N ILE A 96 -5.60 7.38 -7.18
CA ILE A 96 -4.59 8.15 -7.93
C ILE A 96 -4.90 8.20 -9.43
N LEU A 97 -5.44 7.12 -9.99
CA LEU A 97 -5.77 7.03 -11.41
C LEU A 97 -7.12 7.68 -11.72
N ASP A 98 -8.04 7.71 -10.76
CA ASP A 98 -9.38 8.24 -10.92
C ASP A 98 -9.43 9.75 -10.78
N ASP A 99 -8.65 10.32 -9.87
CA ASP A 99 -8.55 11.76 -9.65
C ASP A 99 -7.08 12.19 -9.57
N TYR A 100 -6.48 12.33 -10.74
CA TYR A 100 -5.05 12.65 -10.89
C TYR A 100 -4.68 14.03 -10.33
N ASP A 101 -5.58 15.00 -10.43
CA ASP A 101 -5.35 16.36 -9.93
C ASP A 101 -5.42 16.45 -8.42
N PHE A 102 -6.04 15.49 -7.80
CA PHE A 102 -6.32 15.45 -6.38
C PHE A 102 -5.05 15.38 -5.48
N LEU A 103 -4.03 14.64 -5.88
CA LEU A 103 -2.79 14.50 -5.14
C LEU A 103 -1.71 15.51 -5.54
N ASN A 104 -2.00 16.33 -6.57
CA ASN A 104 -1.09 17.38 -7.05
C ASN A 104 0.39 16.92 -7.12
N TYR A 105 0.64 15.75 -7.71
CA TYR A 105 2.00 15.16 -7.81
C TYR A 105 3.02 16.07 -8.48
N PHE A 106 2.57 17.07 -9.24
CA PHE A 106 3.39 18.03 -9.95
C PHE A 106 3.41 19.42 -9.31
N ASP A 107 3.15 19.50 -7.99
CA ASP A 107 3.34 20.76 -7.26
C ASP A 107 4.83 21.05 -7.12
N ASP A 108 5.33 21.99 -7.93
CA ASP A 108 6.73 22.44 -7.87
C ASP A 108 7.10 23.03 -6.50
N ASN A 109 6.13 23.44 -5.68
CA ASN A 109 6.35 23.98 -4.35
C ASN A 109 6.41 22.89 -3.27
N TRP A 110 5.94 21.67 -3.57
CA TRP A 110 5.91 20.55 -2.64
C TRP A 110 6.34 19.25 -3.31
N ASN A 111 7.62 19.13 -3.58
CA ASN A 111 8.17 17.94 -4.23
C ASN A 111 8.14 16.72 -3.30
N ILE A 112 7.64 15.60 -3.80
CA ILE A 112 7.72 14.31 -3.12
C ILE A 112 9.05 13.65 -3.53
N TYR A 113 9.97 13.52 -2.57
CA TYR A 113 11.28 12.92 -2.81
C TYR A 113 11.25 11.42 -2.50
N SER A 114 11.81 10.63 -3.40
CA SER A 114 12.08 9.20 -3.21
C SER A 114 13.45 8.83 -3.74
N ALA A 115 13.98 7.66 -3.38
CA ALA A 115 15.21 7.15 -3.96
C ALA A 115 14.95 6.78 -5.44
N PRO A 116 15.60 7.45 -6.41
CA PRO A 116 15.37 7.14 -7.82
C PRO A 116 15.99 5.78 -8.16
N LEU A 117 15.21 4.91 -8.75
CA LEU A 117 15.73 3.75 -9.46
C LEU A 117 16.19 4.23 -10.82
N MET A 118 17.51 4.29 -11.04
CA MET A 118 18.09 4.71 -12.30
C MET A 118 17.72 3.71 -13.40
N GLN A 119 16.66 4.00 -14.13
CA GLN A 119 16.14 3.20 -15.23
C GLN A 119 16.14 4.00 -16.53
N PRO A 120 16.26 3.35 -17.71
CA PRO A 120 16.05 4.04 -18.98
C PRO A 120 14.58 4.49 -19.10
N PRO A 121 14.26 5.40 -20.03
CA PRO A 121 12.87 5.74 -20.35
C PRO A 121 12.07 4.47 -20.68
N HIS A 122 10.76 4.50 -20.38
CA HIS A 122 9.87 3.40 -20.77
C HIS A 122 9.70 3.33 -22.31
N TYR A 123 9.46 2.14 -22.80
CA TYR A 123 9.17 1.89 -24.22
C TYR A 123 7.77 1.30 -24.38
N ILE A 124 6.96 1.91 -25.24
CA ILE A 124 5.61 1.44 -25.61
C ILE A 124 5.66 0.98 -27.08
N ALA A 125 5.30 -0.28 -27.33
CA ALA A 125 5.31 -0.84 -28.67
C ALA A 125 4.21 -0.23 -29.55
N PRO A 126 4.39 -0.16 -30.86
CA PRO A 126 3.39 0.36 -31.79
C PRO A 126 2.05 -0.38 -31.69
N GLY A 127 0.95 0.39 -31.70
CA GLY A 127 -0.41 -0.16 -31.67
C GLY A 127 -0.92 -0.61 -30.31
N VAL A 128 -0.12 -0.44 -29.25
CA VAL A 128 -0.54 -0.72 -27.87
C VAL A 128 -1.53 0.35 -27.39
N ASN A 129 -2.58 -0.08 -26.70
CA ASN A 129 -3.57 0.78 -26.11
C ASN A 129 -3.33 0.91 -24.60
N ILE A 130 -3.12 2.14 -24.13
CA ILE A 130 -2.95 2.46 -22.72
C ILE A 130 -4.00 3.48 -22.32
N LYS A 131 -4.77 3.20 -21.26
CA LYS A 131 -5.83 4.07 -20.77
C LYS A 131 -5.73 4.27 -19.26
N ARG A 132 -5.82 5.53 -18.80
CA ARG A 132 -5.90 5.90 -17.38
C ARG A 132 -4.89 5.13 -16.52
N SER A 133 -3.62 5.14 -16.90
CA SER A 133 -2.60 4.29 -16.26
C SER A 133 -1.31 5.07 -16.03
N LEU A 134 -0.59 4.73 -14.98
CA LEU A 134 0.75 5.25 -14.70
C LEU A 134 1.80 4.22 -15.10
N ILE A 135 2.76 4.64 -15.92
CA ILE A 135 3.86 3.81 -16.40
C ILE A 135 5.18 4.43 -15.96
N SER A 136 5.92 3.75 -15.11
CA SER A 136 7.22 4.22 -14.61
C SER A 136 8.36 3.96 -15.61
N ASP A 137 9.53 4.54 -15.31
CA ASP A 137 10.74 4.38 -16.11
C ASP A 137 11.17 2.91 -16.20
N GLY A 138 11.86 2.55 -17.30
CA GLY A 138 12.37 1.22 -17.54
C GLY A 138 11.32 0.19 -17.97
N CYS A 139 10.04 0.56 -18.04
CA CYS A 139 9.01 -0.36 -18.51
C CYS A 139 9.12 -0.65 -20.01
N TYR A 140 8.95 -1.92 -20.39
CA TYR A 140 8.70 -2.35 -21.76
C TYR A 140 7.25 -2.82 -21.88
N VAL A 141 6.43 -2.14 -22.69
CA VAL A 141 4.99 -2.42 -22.78
C VAL A 141 4.63 -2.78 -24.21
N ASN A 142 4.24 -4.05 -24.42
CA ASN A 142 3.73 -4.59 -25.70
C ASN A 142 2.35 -5.27 -25.52
N GLY A 143 1.66 -4.99 -24.42
CA GLY A 143 0.30 -5.44 -24.11
C GLY A 143 -0.60 -4.26 -23.76
N GLU A 144 -1.90 -4.48 -23.71
CA GLU A 144 -2.89 -3.47 -23.36
C GLU A 144 -2.89 -3.21 -21.85
N ILE A 145 -2.95 -1.93 -21.48
CA ILE A 145 -2.97 -1.49 -20.08
C ILE A 145 -4.18 -0.58 -19.87
N GLU A 146 -5.03 -0.92 -18.93
CA GLU A 146 -6.19 -0.13 -18.56
C GLU A 146 -6.25 0.03 -17.06
N HIS A 147 -6.39 1.30 -16.59
CA HIS A 147 -6.60 1.65 -15.19
C HIS A 147 -5.65 0.91 -14.25
N SER A 148 -4.34 0.99 -14.53
CA SER A 148 -3.33 0.20 -13.84
C SER A 148 -2.05 0.99 -13.60
N ILE A 149 -1.28 0.59 -12.60
CA ILE A 149 0.01 1.19 -12.26
C ILE A 149 1.12 0.17 -12.52
N LEU A 150 2.09 0.55 -13.36
CA LEU A 150 3.30 -0.21 -13.62
C LEU A 150 4.49 0.49 -12.97
N PHE A 151 5.09 -0.16 -11.99
CA PHE A 151 6.31 0.28 -11.32
C PHE A 151 7.53 0.13 -12.23
N PRO A 152 8.71 0.67 -11.85
CA PRO A 152 9.88 0.64 -12.72
C PRO A 152 10.29 -0.74 -13.20
N ALA A 153 10.82 -0.82 -14.42
CA ALA A 153 11.39 -2.02 -15.04
C ALA A 153 10.39 -3.19 -15.20
N VAL A 154 9.10 -2.91 -15.30
CA VAL A 154 8.09 -3.93 -15.62
C VAL A 154 8.15 -4.27 -17.10
N PHE A 155 8.13 -5.55 -17.41
CA PHE A 155 8.07 -6.08 -18.78
C PHE A 155 6.68 -6.69 -19.05
N VAL A 156 6.00 -6.22 -20.11
CA VAL A 156 4.70 -6.74 -20.56
C VAL A 156 4.81 -7.17 -22.01
N ASP A 157 4.68 -8.47 -22.26
CA ASP A 157 4.78 -9.04 -23.59
C ASP A 157 3.46 -8.93 -24.38
N LYS A 158 3.53 -9.19 -25.69
CA LYS A 158 2.44 -9.00 -26.66
C LYS A 158 1.18 -9.79 -26.32
N GLY A 159 0.03 -9.18 -26.63
CA GLY A 159 -1.28 -9.80 -26.46
C GLY A 159 -1.73 -9.96 -25.01
N SER A 160 -0.99 -9.39 -24.06
CA SER A 160 -1.39 -9.36 -22.65
C SER A 160 -2.36 -8.21 -22.41
N LEU A 161 -3.22 -8.37 -21.40
CA LEU A 161 -4.15 -7.36 -20.92
C LEU A 161 -3.98 -7.21 -19.39
N ILE A 162 -3.71 -6.01 -18.95
CA ILE A 162 -3.62 -5.67 -17.53
C ILE A 162 -4.68 -4.62 -17.23
N LYS A 163 -5.57 -4.91 -16.29
CA LYS A 163 -6.69 -4.05 -15.92
C LYS A 163 -6.85 -3.95 -14.40
N ASP A 164 -7.20 -2.74 -13.91
CA ASP A 164 -7.47 -2.46 -12.50
C ASP A 164 -6.40 -3.03 -11.55
N SER A 165 -5.11 -2.96 -11.92
CA SER A 165 -4.05 -3.74 -11.29
C SER A 165 -2.80 -2.92 -10.98
N ILE A 166 -2.04 -3.39 -9.99
CA ILE A 166 -0.76 -2.82 -9.58
C ILE A 166 0.33 -3.85 -9.88
N ILE A 167 1.29 -3.48 -10.72
CA ILE A 167 2.41 -4.34 -11.12
C ILE A 167 3.69 -3.75 -10.54
N MET A 168 4.28 -4.43 -9.58
CA MET A 168 5.45 -3.94 -8.86
C MET A 168 6.75 -4.12 -9.65
N HIS A 169 7.82 -3.52 -9.14
CA HIS A 169 9.12 -3.41 -9.77
C HIS A 169 9.63 -4.74 -10.36
N GLY A 170 10.14 -4.69 -11.59
CA GLY A 170 10.83 -5.79 -12.23
C GLY A 170 9.97 -7.02 -12.59
N ALA A 171 8.64 -6.93 -12.44
CA ALA A 171 7.75 -8.02 -12.81
C ALA A 171 7.79 -8.27 -14.31
N GLN A 172 7.73 -9.56 -14.72
CA GLN A 172 7.78 -10.01 -16.10
C GLN A 172 6.49 -10.72 -16.47
N ILE A 173 5.72 -10.11 -17.36
CA ILE A 173 4.42 -10.60 -17.80
C ILE A 173 4.58 -11.21 -19.19
N GLY A 174 4.39 -12.53 -19.30
CA GLY A 174 4.51 -13.27 -20.56
C GLY A 174 3.39 -12.96 -21.56
N SER A 175 3.53 -13.41 -22.78
CA SER A 175 2.57 -13.14 -23.85
C SER A 175 1.18 -13.74 -23.57
N GLY A 176 0.12 -13.02 -23.94
CA GLY A 176 -1.26 -13.47 -23.81
C GLY A 176 -1.78 -13.59 -22.38
N VAL A 177 -1.06 -13.05 -21.40
CA VAL A 177 -1.48 -13.04 -19.99
C VAL A 177 -2.62 -12.07 -19.77
N LYS A 178 -3.61 -12.46 -18.97
CA LYS A 178 -4.69 -11.58 -18.52
C LYS A 178 -4.57 -11.38 -17.02
N ILE A 179 -4.52 -10.11 -16.59
CA ILE A 179 -4.46 -9.71 -15.20
C ILE A 179 -5.59 -8.72 -14.96
N GLU A 180 -6.45 -9.02 -13.98
CA GLU A 180 -7.55 -8.14 -13.62
C GLU A 180 -7.70 -8.08 -12.09
N LYS A 181 -7.78 -6.86 -11.55
CA LYS A 181 -7.96 -6.59 -10.12
C LYS A 181 -6.94 -7.34 -9.25
N ALA A 182 -5.65 -7.11 -9.55
CA ALA A 182 -4.56 -7.82 -8.91
C ALA A 182 -3.42 -6.89 -8.46
N ILE A 183 -2.65 -7.37 -7.49
CA ILE A 183 -1.38 -6.81 -7.07
C ILE A 183 -0.31 -7.86 -7.36
N ILE A 184 0.59 -7.55 -8.27
CA ILE A 184 1.70 -8.43 -8.66
C ILE A 184 2.97 -7.90 -7.99
N GLY A 185 3.55 -8.70 -7.12
CA GLY A 185 4.73 -8.37 -6.33
C GLY A 185 6.01 -8.16 -7.15
N GLU A 186 7.07 -7.77 -6.48
CA GLU A 186 8.35 -7.47 -7.10
C GLU A 186 8.99 -8.71 -7.72
N ASN A 187 9.58 -8.53 -8.92
CA ASN A 187 10.32 -9.58 -9.64
C ASN A 187 9.53 -10.89 -9.85
N VAL A 188 8.21 -10.79 -9.91
CA VAL A 188 7.34 -11.92 -10.27
C VAL A 188 7.51 -12.22 -11.76
N VAL A 189 7.50 -13.50 -12.10
CA VAL A 189 7.51 -13.97 -13.49
C VAL A 189 6.22 -14.74 -13.76
N ILE A 190 5.40 -14.25 -14.71
CA ILE A 190 4.15 -14.89 -15.10
C ILE A 190 4.31 -15.50 -16.49
N GLY A 191 4.16 -16.83 -16.58
CA GLY A 191 4.24 -17.57 -17.82
C GLY A 191 3.09 -17.25 -18.77
N LYS A 192 3.30 -17.53 -20.05
CA LYS A 192 2.37 -17.21 -21.16
C LYS A 192 0.96 -17.73 -20.91
N ASN A 193 -0.04 -17.03 -21.46
CA ASN A 193 -1.45 -17.40 -21.45
C ASN A 193 -2.05 -17.63 -20.05
N SER A 194 -1.41 -17.13 -19.01
CA SER A 194 -1.93 -17.21 -17.64
C SER A 194 -3.07 -16.21 -17.42
N VAL A 195 -3.96 -16.55 -16.49
CA VAL A 195 -5.08 -15.69 -16.07
C VAL A 195 -4.97 -15.46 -14.57
N ILE A 196 -4.86 -14.20 -14.20
CA ILE A 196 -4.70 -13.76 -12.79
C ILE A 196 -5.84 -12.82 -12.47
N GLY A 197 -6.57 -13.11 -11.37
CA GLY A 197 -7.67 -12.26 -10.92
C GLY A 197 -9.01 -12.99 -10.93
N GLY A 198 -10.06 -12.27 -10.59
CA GLY A 198 -11.43 -12.82 -10.44
C GLY A 198 -12.29 -11.92 -9.56
N ASP A 199 -13.16 -12.50 -8.73
CA ASP A 199 -14.18 -11.79 -7.93
C ASP A 199 -13.63 -10.91 -6.78
N GLY A 200 -12.31 -10.74 -6.67
CA GLY A 200 -11.68 -9.91 -5.64
C GLY A 200 -10.24 -9.62 -5.95
N ILE A 201 -9.57 -8.85 -5.08
CA ILE A 201 -8.17 -8.50 -5.26
C ILE A 201 -7.31 -9.76 -5.10
N THR A 202 -6.57 -10.09 -6.16
CA THR A 202 -5.64 -11.22 -6.17
C THR A 202 -4.22 -10.70 -5.91
N VAL A 203 -3.49 -11.31 -4.98
CA VAL A 203 -2.11 -10.93 -4.66
C VAL A 203 -1.17 -12.05 -5.04
N ILE A 204 -0.15 -11.74 -5.85
CA ILE A 204 0.99 -12.60 -6.13
C ILE A 204 2.19 -12.02 -5.37
N GLU A 205 2.74 -12.78 -4.42
CA GLU A 205 3.88 -12.35 -3.61
C GLU A 205 5.17 -12.20 -4.43
N ASP A 206 6.12 -11.46 -3.90
CA ASP A 206 7.40 -11.16 -4.55
C ASP A 206 8.16 -12.42 -5.00
N LYS A 207 8.86 -12.28 -6.14
CA LYS A 207 9.79 -13.28 -6.70
C LYS A 207 9.15 -14.62 -7.07
N GLN A 208 7.83 -14.69 -7.12
CA GLN A 208 7.14 -15.90 -7.56
C GLN A 208 7.28 -16.12 -9.06
N LYS A 209 7.26 -17.41 -9.45
CA LYS A 209 7.29 -17.83 -10.85
C LYS A 209 6.08 -18.70 -11.15
N LEU A 210 5.14 -18.16 -11.90
CA LEU A 210 3.98 -18.90 -12.39
C LEU A 210 4.29 -19.53 -13.74
N LYS A 211 3.90 -20.78 -13.89
CA LYS A 211 4.05 -21.52 -15.15
C LYS A 211 3.12 -20.96 -16.22
N GLU A 212 3.37 -21.33 -17.47
CA GLU A 212 2.46 -21.05 -18.58
C GLU A 212 1.06 -21.66 -18.30
N ASN A 213 0.01 -20.97 -18.75
CA ASN A 213 -1.39 -21.36 -18.60
C ASN A 213 -1.86 -21.48 -17.12
N SER A 214 -1.18 -20.82 -16.19
CA SER A 214 -1.61 -20.77 -14.81
C SER A 214 -2.93 -19.99 -14.67
N GLN A 215 -3.82 -20.45 -13.77
CA GLN A 215 -5.03 -19.74 -13.41
C GLN A 215 -4.99 -19.47 -11.91
N VAL A 216 -5.01 -18.18 -11.51
CA VAL A 216 -4.95 -17.76 -10.11
C VAL A 216 -6.02 -16.73 -9.86
N GLY A 217 -6.95 -17.04 -8.96
CA GLY A 217 -8.05 -16.17 -8.56
C GLY A 217 -8.12 -15.98 -7.04
N ARG A 218 -9.15 -15.31 -6.54
CA ARG A 218 -9.34 -14.96 -5.12
C ARG A 218 -9.22 -16.13 -4.13
N LEU A 219 -9.47 -17.35 -4.54
CA LEU A 219 -9.42 -18.53 -3.68
C LEU A 219 -8.00 -19.00 -3.33
N TYR A 220 -6.97 -18.44 -4.00
CA TYR A 220 -5.58 -18.80 -3.74
C TYR A 220 -4.91 -17.76 -2.83
N ARG A 221 -5.18 -17.82 -1.52
CA ARG A 221 -4.18 -17.44 -0.52
C ARG A 221 -3.11 -18.51 -0.55
N LEU A 222 -1.96 -18.23 -1.13
CA LEU A 222 -0.78 -19.08 -0.99
C LEU A 222 -0.39 -19.07 0.50
N LYS A 223 -0.75 -20.14 1.22
CA LYS A 223 -0.29 -20.32 2.60
C LYS A 223 1.22 -20.46 2.60
N ARG A 224 1.89 -19.59 3.33
CA ARG A 224 3.30 -19.79 3.68
C ARG A 224 3.39 -21.09 4.46
N VAL A 225 4.08 -22.09 3.91
CA VAL A 225 4.45 -23.30 4.65
C VAL A 225 5.56 -22.91 5.60
N ASP A 226 5.34 -23.10 6.91
CA ASP A 226 6.30 -22.81 7.95
C ASP A 226 7.68 -23.44 7.63
N LYS A 227 8.71 -22.61 7.73
CA LYS A 227 10.11 -22.99 7.58
C LYS A 227 10.55 -23.84 8.78
N GLN A 228 10.26 -25.15 8.78
CA GLN A 228 11.04 -26.14 9.51
C GLN A 228 11.06 -27.44 8.68
N ALA A 229 11.86 -27.45 7.68
CA ALA A 229 12.59 -28.54 7.04
C ALA A 229 12.92 -28.14 5.59
N GLU A 230 14.21 -28.01 5.33
CA GLU A 230 14.81 -27.96 4.00
C GLU A 230 14.45 -26.80 3.07
N GLY A 231 15.27 -25.82 3.02
CA GLY A 231 15.72 -24.85 2.00
C GLY A 231 14.95 -24.64 0.69
N VAL A 232 13.66 -25.03 0.56
CA VAL A 232 12.84 -24.82 -0.62
C VAL A 232 11.42 -24.45 -0.21
N SER A 233 11.03 -23.22 -0.50
CA SER A 233 9.64 -22.76 -0.37
C SER A 233 8.78 -23.48 -1.42
N ARG A 234 7.92 -24.39 -1.02
CA ARG A 234 6.89 -25.00 -1.87
C ARG A 234 5.53 -24.39 -1.52
N TYR A 235 4.91 -23.78 -2.48
CA TYR A 235 3.52 -23.35 -2.41
C TYR A 235 2.65 -24.45 -3.03
N LEU A 236 1.69 -24.96 -2.26
CA LEU A 236 0.70 -25.90 -2.74
C LEU A 236 -0.62 -25.15 -2.97
N ALA A 237 -1.15 -25.23 -4.19
CA ALA A 237 -2.50 -24.84 -4.50
C ALA A 237 -3.44 -25.97 -4.08
N GLU A 238 -4.31 -25.73 -3.11
CA GLU A 238 -5.40 -26.65 -2.80
C GLU A 238 -6.61 -26.25 -3.66
N SER A 239 -7.05 -27.18 -4.49
CA SER A 239 -8.35 -27.08 -5.18
C SER A 239 -9.48 -27.46 -4.21
N PRO A 240 -10.71 -26.95 -4.43
CA PRO A 240 -11.85 -27.28 -3.59
C PRO A 240 -12.24 -28.76 -3.64
#